data_609d7077b8dec31b39ad0c225f8163ef
#
_entry.id   609d7077b8dec31b39ad0c225f8163ef
#
_cell.length_a   1.000
_cell.length_b   1.000
_cell.length_c   1.000
_cell.angle_alpha   90.00
_cell.angle_beta   90.00
_cell.angle_gamma   90.00
#
_symmetry.space_group_name_H-M   'P 1'
#
loop_
_entity.id
_entity.type
_entity.pdbx_description
1 polymer ?
#
loop_
_entity_poly.entity_id
_entity_poly.type
_entity_poly.pdbx_seq_one_letter_code
_entity_poly.pdbx_strand_id
1 'polypeptide(L)'
;MAKKQYTIINSSSTLDTYTEYDLIESPAIVSLKNVENKGLICVGSWVEYRTVDNSGNEITCISVQDANTGDVFSGQSATFRESFSDVVDRISDMEETPDMFFIEVLHRTSKSGRDYLICALVSPDRALARMGYTEKNIPMPEPQK
;
A
#
# COMPACT_ATOMS: atom_id res chain seq x y z
N MET A 1 -2.43 -12.52 -26.27
CA MET A 1 -2.83 -11.28 -25.63
C MET A 1 -1.63 -10.53 -25.11
N ALA A 2 -1.56 -9.26 -25.41
CA ALA A 2 -0.44 -8.45 -24.96
C ALA A 2 -0.55 -8.18 -23.47
N LYS A 3 0.56 -8.27 -22.78
CA LYS A 3 0.54 -7.91 -21.36
C LYS A 3 0.52 -6.39 -21.23
N LYS A 4 0.12 -5.93 -20.05
CA LYS A 4 0.04 -4.51 -19.74
C LYS A 4 1.41 -3.85 -19.94
N GLN A 5 1.42 -2.69 -20.57
CA GLN A 5 2.63 -1.90 -20.73
C GLN A 5 2.75 -0.95 -19.56
N TYR A 6 3.90 -0.99 -18.89
CA TYR A 6 4.13 -0.12 -17.73
C TYR A 6 5.62 0.09 -17.52
N THR A 7 5.93 1.14 -16.77
CA THR A 7 7.30 1.44 -16.35
C THR A 7 7.30 1.60 -14.83
N ILE A 8 8.11 0.81 -14.15
CA ILE A 8 8.21 0.92 -12.69
C ILE A 8 9.04 2.15 -12.35
N ILE A 9 8.49 3.01 -11.49
CA ILE A 9 9.16 4.21 -11.02
C ILE A 9 9.92 3.93 -9.73
N ASN A 10 9.28 3.20 -8.82
CA ASN A 10 9.88 2.86 -7.53
C ASN A 10 9.19 1.62 -6.98
N SER A 11 9.86 0.89 -6.10
CA SER A 11 9.28 -0.32 -5.53
C SER A 11 9.95 -0.66 -4.21
N SER A 12 9.32 -1.58 -3.45
CA SER A 12 9.80 -1.97 -2.12
C SER A 12 11.14 -2.68 -2.16
N SER A 13 11.34 -3.54 -3.12
CA SER A 13 12.60 -4.24 -3.33
C SER A 13 12.50 -4.81 -4.72
N THR A 14 13.54 -5.52 -5.15
CA THR A 14 13.46 -6.18 -6.44
C THR A 14 12.29 -7.17 -6.38
N LEU A 15 11.32 -6.96 -7.25
CA LEU A 15 10.12 -7.79 -7.28
C LEU A 15 10.36 -9.01 -8.15
N ASP A 16 9.97 -10.18 -7.67
CA ASP A 16 9.98 -11.35 -8.54
C ASP A 16 8.76 -11.27 -9.48
N THR A 17 8.74 -12.14 -10.46
CA THR A 17 7.69 -12.13 -11.48
C THR A 17 6.30 -12.27 -10.89
N TYR A 18 6.13 -13.12 -9.88
CA TYR A 18 4.82 -13.35 -9.28
C TYR A 18 4.33 -12.14 -8.50
N THR A 19 5.20 -11.52 -7.72
CA THR A 19 4.85 -10.33 -6.95
C THR A 19 4.55 -9.15 -7.87
N GLU A 20 5.35 -8.99 -8.90
CA GLU A 20 5.11 -7.92 -9.88
C GLU A 20 3.76 -8.11 -10.56
N TYR A 21 3.45 -9.34 -10.95
CA TYR A 21 2.16 -9.65 -11.56
C TYR A 21 1.02 -9.30 -10.59
N ASP A 22 1.13 -9.74 -9.34
CA ASP A 22 0.08 -9.49 -8.36
C ASP A 22 -0.16 -8.01 -8.14
N LEU A 23 0.90 -7.21 -8.16
CA LEU A 23 0.79 -5.78 -7.87
C LEU A 23 0.29 -4.98 -9.07
N ILE A 24 0.53 -5.42 -10.29
CA ILE A 24 0.27 -4.60 -11.47
C ILE A 24 -0.80 -5.18 -12.39
N GLU A 25 -0.78 -6.49 -12.62
CA GLU A 25 -1.57 -7.09 -13.69
C GLU A 25 -2.72 -7.97 -13.23
N SER A 26 -2.74 -8.37 -11.97
CA SER A 26 -3.75 -9.30 -11.47
C SER A 26 -5.17 -8.70 -11.57
N PRO A 27 -6.14 -9.48 -12.03
CA PRO A 27 -7.53 -9.02 -12.03
C PRO A 27 -8.14 -8.95 -10.63
N ALA A 28 -7.43 -9.44 -9.62
CA ALA A 28 -7.91 -9.40 -8.24
C ALA A 28 -7.55 -8.11 -7.52
N ILE A 29 -6.84 -7.18 -8.18
CA ILE A 29 -6.47 -5.90 -7.57
C ILE A 29 -7.73 -5.09 -7.25
N VAL A 30 -7.78 -4.56 -6.03
CA VAL A 30 -8.91 -3.77 -5.55
C VAL A 30 -8.51 -2.29 -5.51
N SER A 31 -9.46 -1.41 -5.82
CA SER A 31 -9.18 0.03 -5.76
C SER A 31 -8.97 0.49 -4.32
N LEU A 32 -7.96 1.32 -4.10
CA LEU A 32 -7.73 1.95 -2.80
C LEU A 32 -8.95 2.76 -2.33
N LYS A 33 -9.75 3.26 -3.27
CA LYS A 33 -10.98 3.98 -2.92
C LYS A 33 -11.98 3.11 -2.18
N ASN A 34 -11.88 1.81 -2.34
CA ASN A 34 -12.80 0.87 -1.69
C ASN A 34 -12.35 0.49 -0.29
N VAL A 35 -11.15 0.88 0.11
CA VAL A 35 -10.73 0.71 1.50
C VAL A 35 -11.46 1.76 2.33
N GLU A 36 -12.09 1.35 3.41
CA GLU A 36 -12.84 2.29 4.22
C GLU A 36 -11.90 3.28 4.93
N ASN A 37 -12.47 4.41 5.34
CA ASN A 37 -11.71 5.44 6.04
C ASN A 37 -11.07 4.84 7.30
N LYS A 38 -9.77 5.08 7.46
CA LYS A 38 -8.95 4.53 8.54
C LYS A 38 -8.70 3.04 8.43
N GLY A 39 -8.99 2.44 7.26
CA GLY A 39 -8.69 1.04 7.03
C GLY A 39 -7.20 0.79 7.09
N LEU A 40 -6.79 -0.28 7.77
CA LEU A 40 -5.39 -0.64 7.94
C LEU A 40 -4.91 -1.56 6.82
N ILE A 41 -3.69 -1.32 6.38
CA ILE A 41 -3.00 -2.22 5.46
C ILE A 41 -1.62 -2.47 6.06
N CYS A 42 -1.25 -3.74 6.17
CA CYS A 42 0.11 -4.13 6.55
C CYS A 42 0.92 -4.25 5.26
N VAL A 43 1.68 -3.23 4.92
CA VAL A 43 2.36 -3.17 3.64
C VAL A 43 3.57 -4.11 3.64
N GLY A 44 3.54 -5.11 2.76
CA GLY A 44 4.68 -6.00 2.55
C GLY A 44 5.44 -5.61 1.30
N SER A 45 4.77 -5.62 0.17
CA SER A 45 5.35 -5.23 -1.11
C SER A 45 4.55 -4.09 -1.70
N TRP A 46 5.22 -3.24 -2.45
CA TRP A 46 4.54 -2.12 -3.11
C TRP A 46 5.31 -1.70 -4.35
N VAL A 47 4.61 -1.03 -5.26
CA VAL A 47 5.23 -0.53 -6.48
C VAL A 47 4.51 0.74 -6.93
N GLU A 48 5.27 1.71 -7.39
CA GLU A 48 4.73 2.87 -8.08
C GLU A 48 5.13 2.75 -9.53
N TYR A 49 4.17 2.86 -10.44
CA TYR A 49 4.44 2.62 -11.85
C TYR A 49 3.61 3.55 -12.72
N ARG A 50 4.10 3.72 -13.95
CA ARG A 50 3.44 4.56 -14.96
C ARG A 50 2.92 3.65 -16.06
N THR A 51 1.69 3.92 -16.50
CA THR A 51 1.07 3.15 -17.56
C THR A 51 0.15 4.06 -18.36
N VAL A 52 -0.60 3.49 -19.27
CA VAL A 52 -1.54 4.23 -20.12
C VAL A 52 -2.92 3.66 -19.87
N ASP A 53 -3.90 4.54 -19.65
CA ASP A 53 -5.27 4.10 -19.40
C ASP A 53 -5.98 3.76 -20.73
N ASN A 54 -7.25 3.37 -20.64
CA ASN A 54 -8.01 2.97 -21.81
C ASN A 54 -8.22 4.09 -22.83
N SER A 55 -8.06 5.32 -22.38
CA SER A 55 -8.22 6.50 -23.26
C SER A 55 -6.89 6.95 -23.87
N GLY A 56 -5.81 6.26 -23.58
CA GLY A 56 -4.48 6.60 -24.08
C GLY A 56 -3.74 7.62 -23.26
N ASN A 57 -4.28 7.98 -22.09
CA ASN A 57 -3.62 8.96 -21.21
C ASN A 57 -2.62 8.28 -20.29
N GLU A 58 -1.47 8.92 -20.13
CA GLU A 58 -0.47 8.41 -19.21
C GLU A 58 -0.93 8.67 -17.78
N ILE A 59 -0.86 7.64 -16.95
CA ILE A 59 -1.26 7.72 -15.55
C ILE A 59 -0.17 7.10 -14.68
N THR A 60 -0.11 7.55 -13.44
CA THR A 60 0.80 6.99 -12.44
C THR A 60 -0.03 6.31 -11.38
N CYS A 61 0.32 5.08 -11.06
CA CYS A 61 -0.41 4.26 -10.10
C CYS A 61 0.50 3.81 -8.98
N ILE A 62 -0.09 3.57 -7.81
CA ILE A 62 0.58 2.93 -6.69
C ILE A 62 -0.20 1.67 -6.35
N SER A 63 0.51 0.56 -6.14
CA SER A 63 -0.11 -0.68 -5.67
C SER A 63 0.61 -1.11 -4.41
N VAL A 64 -0.17 -1.54 -3.42
CA VAL A 64 0.37 -2.06 -2.16
C VAL A 64 -0.26 -3.40 -1.87
N GLN A 65 0.52 -4.33 -1.35
CA GLN A 65 0.04 -5.65 -0.99
C GLN A 65 0.02 -5.80 0.51
N ASP A 66 -1.12 -6.25 1.03
CA ASP A 66 -1.24 -6.54 2.46
C ASP A 66 -0.53 -7.84 2.75
N ALA A 67 0.46 -7.79 3.63
CA ALA A 67 1.29 -8.96 3.94
C ALA A 67 0.53 -10.04 4.69
N ASN A 68 -0.56 -9.66 5.36
CA ASN A 68 -1.35 -10.62 6.14
C ASN A 68 -2.35 -11.38 5.28
N THR A 69 -2.95 -10.71 4.30
CA THR A 69 -4.03 -11.32 3.51
C THR A 69 -3.62 -11.64 2.08
N GLY A 70 -2.56 -10.98 1.59
CA GLY A 70 -2.17 -11.10 0.20
C GLY A 70 -2.96 -10.21 -0.74
N ASP A 71 -3.98 -9.52 -0.23
CA ASP A 71 -4.78 -8.62 -1.07
C ASP A 71 -3.95 -7.46 -1.59
N VAL A 72 -4.24 -7.03 -2.80
CA VAL A 72 -3.53 -5.90 -3.42
C VAL A 72 -4.51 -4.77 -3.66
N PHE A 73 -4.09 -3.57 -3.30
CA PHE A 73 -4.88 -2.34 -3.47
C PHE A 73 -4.11 -1.37 -4.34
N SER A 74 -4.80 -0.73 -5.27
CA SER A 74 -4.15 0.16 -6.23
C SER A 74 -4.95 1.43 -6.41
N GLY A 75 -4.27 2.51 -6.76
CA GLY A 75 -4.94 3.78 -7.04
C GLY A 75 -4.03 4.78 -7.73
N GLN A 76 -4.63 5.88 -8.15
CA GLN A 76 -3.93 6.93 -8.87
C GLN A 76 -3.83 8.24 -8.09
N SER A 77 -4.38 8.29 -6.88
CA SER A 77 -4.40 9.53 -6.10
C SER A 77 -3.00 10.09 -5.88
N ALA A 78 -2.77 11.30 -6.36
CA ALA A 78 -1.46 11.95 -6.20
C ALA A 78 -1.16 12.20 -4.73
N THR A 79 -2.18 12.62 -3.95
CA THR A 79 -1.99 12.88 -2.53
C THR A 79 -1.69 11.60 -1.77
N PHE A 80 -2.29 10.47 -2.16
CA PHE A 80 -1.95 9.20 -1.55
C PHE A 80 -0.52 8.81 -1.89
N ARG A 81 -0.14 8.93 -3.16
CA ARG A 81 1.23 8.58 -3.59
C ARG A 81 2.28 9.41 -2.86
N GLU A 82 2.03 10.72 -2.71
CA GLU A 82 2.95 11.60 -2.01
C GLU A 82 3.06 11.25 -0.54
N SER A 83 1.93 11.03 0.14
CA SER A 83 1.97 10.67 1.55
C SER A 83 2.57 9.28 1.77
N PHE A 84 2.34 8.36 0.85
CA PHE A 84 2.97 7.04 0.92
C PHE A 84 4.48 7.15 0.76
N SER A 85 4.95 7.98 -0.17
CA SER A 85 6.37 8.20 -0.37
C SER A 85 7.02 8.76 0.89
N ASP A 86 6.33 9.69 1.57
CA ASP A 86 6.83 10.25 2.83
C ASP A 86 6.95 9.16 3.91
N VAL A 87 5.97 8.25 3.97
CA VAL A 87 6.01 7.14 4.90
C VAL A 87 7.20 6.23 4.60
N VAL A 88 7.39 5.90 3.32
CA VAL A 88 8.51 5.04 2.92
C VAL A 88 9.85 5.68 3.28
N ASP A 89 9.98 6.98 3.03
CA ASP A 89 11.23 7.68 3.37
C ASP A 89 11.51 7.63 4.86
N ARG A 90 10.47 7.81 5.67
CA ARG A 90 10.63 7.75 7.13
C ARG A 90 11.01 6.36 7.60
N ILE A 91 10.38 5.33 7.02
CA ILE A 91 10.71 3.94 7.36
C ILE A 91 12.14 3.63 6.97
N SER A 92 12.58 4.12 5.81
CA SER A 92 13.94 3.87 5.31
C SER A 92 15.00 4.54 6.18
N ASP A 93 14.62 5.60 6.90
CA ASP A 93 15.55 6.30 7.78
C ASP A 93 15.68 5.63 9.15
N MET A 94 14.88 4.62 9.42
CA MET A 94 14.97 3.90 10.69
C MET A 94 16.29 3.11 10.76
N GLU A 95 16.82 3.03 11.96
CA GLU A 95 18.07 2.30 12.19
C GLU A 95 17.97 0.86 11.72
N GLU A 96 16.83 0.24 12.00
CA GLU A 96 16.53 -1.08 11.48
C GLU A 96 15.27 -0.97 10.65
N THR A 97 15.42 -1.02 9.32
CA THR A 97 14.28 -0.91 8.42
C THR A 97 13.44 -2.18 8.48
N PRO A 98 12.16 -2.08 8.86
CA PRO A 98 11.31 -3.27 8.94
C PRO A 98 10.94 -3.78 7.55
N ASP A 99 10.66 -5.08 7.47
CA ASP A 99 10.19 -5.69 6.22
C ASP A 99 8.76 -5.32 5.90
N MET A 100 7.99 -4.97 6.91
CA MET A 100 6.57 -4.62 6.79
C MET A 100 6.28 -3.42 7.69
N PHE A 101 5.29 -2.65 7.29
CA PHE A 101 4.83 -1.54 8.13
C PHE A 101 3.34 -1.34 7.91
N PHE A 102 2.68 -0.75 8.92
CA PHE A 102 1.24 -0.51 8.86
C PHE A 102 0.96 0.91 8.40
N ILE A 103 -0.01 1.03 7.51
CA ILE A 103 -0.55 2.34 7.15
C ILE A 103 -2.05 2.30 7.33
N GLU A 104 -2.66 3.47 7.46
CA GLU A 104 -4.12 3.60 7.35
C GLU A 104 -4.41 4.46 6.14
N VAL A 105 -5.49 4.11 5.46
CA VAL A 105 -5.98 4.87 4.32
C VAL A 105 -7.00 5.88 4.83
N LEU A 106 -6.76 7.15 4.58
CA LEU A 106 -7.65 8.20 5.07
C LEU A 106 -8.39 8.85 3.91
N HIS A 107 -9.69 8.97 4.06
CA HIS A 107 -10.54 9.66 3.09
C HIS A 107 -10.74 11.08 3.56
N ARG A 108 -10.43 12.03 2.68
CA ARG A 108 -10.53 13.46 2.98
C ARG A 108 -11.34 14.16 1.90
N THR A 109 -11.90 15.30 2.25
CA THR A 109 -12.60 16.15 1.29
C THR A 109 -11.99 17.53 1.36
N SER A 110 -11.62 18.07 0.20
CA SER A 110 -11.04 19.41 0.14
C SER A 110 -12.11 20.47 0.32
N LYS A 111 -11.69 21.72 0.48
CA LYS A 111 -12.62 22.83 0.62
C LYS A 111 -13.52 22.99 -0.62
N SER A 112 -13.02 22.57 -1.77
CA SER A 112 -13.80 22.64 -3.02
C SER A 112 -14.74 21.45 -3.19
N GLY A 113 -14.79 20.53 -2.21
CA GLY A 113 -15.66 19.37 -2.26
C GLY A 113 -15.10 18.16 -2.99
N ARG A 114 -13.81 18.20 -3.35
CA ARG A 114 -13.17 17.08 -4.03
C ARG A 114 -12.66 16.06 -3.02
N ASP A 115 -13.02 14.81 -3.23
CA ASP A 115 -12.54 13.72 -2.39
C ASP A 115 -11.14 13.30 -2.80
N TYR A 116 -10.33 12.96 -1.82
CA TYR A 116 -8.97 12.47 -2.08
C TYR A 116 -8.54 11.53 -0.96
N LEU A 117 -7.47 10.78 -1.23
CA LEU A 117 -6.93 9.82 -0.29
C LEU A 117 -5.55 10.26 0.16
N ILE A 118 -5.25 9.99 1.43
CA ILE A 118 -3.88 10.10 1.95
C ILE A 118 -3.62 8.87 2.79
N CYS A 119 -2.36 8.58 3.05
CA CYS A 119 -2.03 7.51 3.96
C CYS A 119 -1.24 8.04 5.13
N ALA A 120 -1.36 7.37 6.26
CA ALA A 120 -0.63 7.71 7.46
C ALA A 120 0.05 6.47 8.01
N LEU A 121 1.25 6.65 8.54
CA LEU A 121 1.97 5.57 9.18
C LEU A 121 1.32 5.26 10.53
N VAL A 122 1.14 3.99 10.81
CA VAL A 122 0.58 3.55 12.08
C VAL A 122 1.61 2.66 12.77
N SER A 123 1.87 2.93 14.04
CA SER A 123 2.82 2.09 14.77
C SER A 123 2.27 0.68 14.92
N PRO A 124 3.15 -0.33 15.02
CA PRO A 124 2.69 -1.71 15.20
C PRO A 124 1.75 -1.88 16.40
N ASP A 125 2.06 -1.23 17.51
CA ASP A 125 1.24 -1.35 18.72
C ASP A 125 -0.19 -0.82 18.49
N ARG A 126 -0.28 0.33 17.85
CA ARG A 126 -1.60 0.92 17.56
C ARG A 126 -2.36 0.08 16.55
N ALA A 127 -1.67 -0.44 15.55
CA ALA A 127 -2.30 -1.26 14.54
C ALA A 127 -2.87 -2.54 15.17
N LEU A 128 -2.08 -3.21 16.00
CA LEU A 128 -2.52 -4.44 16.66
C LEU A 128 -3.69 -4.18 17.60
N ALA A 129 -3.65 -3.07 18.33
CA ALA A 129 -4.76 -2.71 19.22
C ALA A 129 -6.05 -2.49 18.42
N ARG A 130 -5.95 -1.82 17.27
CA ARG A 130 -7.11 -1.57 16.42
C ARG A 130 -7.67 -2.84 15.79
N MET A 131 -6.81 -3.84 15.63
CA MET A 131 -7.22 -5.14 15.11
C MET A 131 -7.78 -6.06 16.19
N GLY A 132 -7.87 -5.55 17.43
CA GLY A 132 -8.43 -6.32 18.53
C GLY A 132 -7.43 -7.15 19.30
N TYR A 133 -6.15 -6.97 19.07
CA TYR A 133 -5.11 -7.69 19.80
C TYR A 133 -4.59 -6.88 20.97
N THR A 134 -4.35 -7.56 22.09
CA THR A 134 -3.72 -6.99 23.26
C THR A 134 -2.46 -7.77 23.55
N GLU A 135 -1.69 -7.32 24.53
CA GLU A 135 -0.50 -8.06 24.92
C GLU A 135 -0.77 -9.53 25.19
N LYS A 136 -1.99 -9.83 25.68
CA LYS A 136 -2.33 -11.20 26.06
C LYS A 136 -2.76 -12.05 24.88
N ASN A 137 -3.28 -11.45 23.83
CA ASN A 137 -3.83 -12.22 22.72
C ASN A 137 -3.26 -11.84 21.36
N ILE A 138 -2.10 -11.20 21.36
CA ILE A 138 -1.37 -10.99 20.12
C ILE A 138 -1.00 -12.37 19.59
N PRO A 139 -1.36 -12.67 18.31
CA PRO A 139 -0.95 -13.95 17.73
C PRO A 139 0.55 -13.93 17.58
N MET A 140 1.21 -14.62 18.47
CA MET A 140 2.66 -14.69 18.42
C MET A 140 3.07 -15.50 17.21
N PRO A 141 4.00 -14.99 16.41
CA PRO A 141 4.65 -15.86 15.45
C PRO A 141 5.26 -16.98 16.28
N GLU A 142 5.54 -18.09 15.64
CA GLU A 142 6.18 -19.19 16.34
C GLU A 142 7.25 -18.65 17.24
N PRO A 143 7.32 -19.12 18.46
CA PRO A 143 8.23 -18.55 19.42
C PRO A 143 9.57 -18.33 18.79
N GLN A 144 9.99 -17.11 18.88
CA GLN A 144 11.30 -16.75 18.40
C GLN A 144 12.30 -17.25 19.41
N LYS A 145 12.52 -18.50 19.41
CA LYS A 145 13.45 -19.08 20.36
C LYS A 145 14.80 -19.15 19.79
#